data_50300d299c82fa03e00050d8f5baa6ad
#
_entry.id   50300d299c82fa03e00050d8f5baa6ad
#
_cell.length_a   1.000
_cell.length_b   1.000
_cell.length_c   1.000
_cell.angle_alpha   90.00
_cell.angle_beta   90.00
_cell.angle_gamma   90.00
#
_symmetry.space_group_name_H-M   'P 1'
#
loop_
_entity.id
_entity.type
_entity.pdbx_description
1 polymer ?
#
loop_
_entity_poly.entity_id
_entity_poly.type
_entity_poly.pdbx_seq_one_letter_code
_entity_poly.pdbx_strand_id
1 'polypeptide(L)'
;AAQAQVSGDVIKIGIITDMSSVYADLDGQGGVEAIKMAIADLGGAVNGKKVEVLFADHQNKADIAAAKAREWFDTQGLDMLVGGTNSGTALAMAKVAAEKKKPFIVVGAASSALTNDQCTPYTVHYAYDTVALAKGTGNAVVKAGGKSWYFLTADYAFGAALQNDTS
;
A
#
# COMPACT_ATOMS: atom_id res chain seq x y z
N ALA A 1 20.42 9.22 -16.79
CA ALA A 1 19.95 9.03 -15.41
C ALA A 1 18.57 9.66 -15.29
N ALA A 2 17.55 8.88 -14.90
CA ALA A 2 16.23 9.43 -14.60
C ALA A 2 16.39 10.32 -13.35
N GLN A 3 16.21 11.61 -13.51
CA GLN A 3 16.14 12.52 -12.37
C GLN A 3 14.73 12.43 -11.80
N ALA A 4 14.62 12.06 -10.51
CA ALA A 4 13.35 12.14 -9.79
C ALA A 4 12.95 13.62 -9.72
N GLN A 5 11.90 13.97 -10.44
CA GLN A 5 11.40 15.34 -10.45
C GLN A 5 10.50 15.56 -9.23
N VAL A 6 11.02 16.24 -8.23
CA VAL A 6 10.28 16.64 -7.02
C VAL A 6 9.40 17.84 -7.40
N SER A 7 8.18 17.88 -6.85
CA SER A 7 7.16 18.88 -7.22
C SER A 7 7.47 20.31 -6.76
N GLY A 8 8.43 20.49 -5.84
CA GLY A 8 8.78 21.81 -5.30
C GLY A 8 10.10 21.82 -4.51
N ASP A 9 10.26 22.80 -3.62
CA ASP A 9 11.43 22.94 -2.73
C ASP A 9 11.38 22.01 -1.51
N VAL A 10 10.24 21.39 -1.27
CA VAL A 10 10.00 20.42 -0.20
C VAL A 10 9.57 19.10 -0.83
N ILE A 11 10.12 17.98 -0.34
CA ILE A 11 9.70 16.64 -0.74
C ILE A 11 8.51 16.25 0.14
N LYS A 12 7.38 15.91 -0.46
CA LYS A 12 6.17 15.50 0.27
C LYS A 12 5.89 14.02 0.10
N ILE A 13 5.87 13.31 1.23
CA ILE A 13 5.51 11.89 1.34
C ILE A 13 4.13 11.83 1.98
N GLY A 14 3.19 11.13 1.34
CA GLY A 14 1.83 10.94 1.85
C GLY A 14 1.62 9.53 2.35
N ILE A 15 1.04 9.37 3.54
CA ILE A 15 0.49 8.12 4.03
C ILE A 15 -1.03 8.24 4.14
N ILE A 16 -1.74 7.41 3.36
CA ILE A 16 -3.19 7.30 3.43
C ILE A 16 -3.49 5.88 3.89
N THR A 17 -3.96 5.75 5.12
CA THR A 17 -4.15 4.46 5.78
C THR A 17 -5.43 4.43 6.60
N ASP A 18 -5.75 3.29 7.21
CA ASP A 18 -6.87 3.16 8.14
C ASP A 18 -6.44 3.64 9.52
N MET A 19 -7.00 4.74 10.00
CA MET A 19 -6.69 5.29 11.32
C MET A 19 -7.82 5.11 12.33
N SER A 20 -8.98 4.60 11.90
CA SER A 20 -10.18 4.57 12.76
C SER A 20 -10.99 3.27 12.71
N SER A 21 -10.58 2.28 11.91
CA SER A 21 -11.31 1.02 11.80
C SER A 21 -10.42 -0.21 12.00
N VAL A 22 -10.70 -1.31 11.34
CA VAL A 22 -10.13 -2.65 11.64
C VAL A 22 -8.62 -2.77 11.49
N TYR A 23 -7.98 -1.90 10.73
CA TYR A 23 -6.53 -1.90 10.51
C TYR A 23 -5.79 -0.76 11.21
N ALA A 24 -6.48 0.05 12.02
CA ALA A 24 -5.89 1.21 12.69
C ALA A 24 -4.67 0.85 13.56
N ASP A 25 -4.72 -0.31 14.23
CA ASP A 25 -3.63 -0.78 15.09
C ASP A 25 -2.44 -1.39 14.32
N LEU A 26 -2.61 -1.70 13.02
CA LEU A 26 -1.55 -2.30 12.21
C LEU A 26 -0.62 -1.26 11.60
N ASP A 27 -1.16 -0.20 10.99
CA ASP A 27 -0.31 0.81 10.38
C ASP A 27 -0.79 2.26 10.61
N GLY A 28 -1.98 2.51 11.07
CA GLY A 28 -2.59 3.80 11.36
C GLY A 28 -1.62 4.91 11.80
N GLN A 29 -1.78 5.41 13.00
CA GLN A 29 -0.87 6.44 13.56
C GLN A 29 0.57 5.90 13.72
N GLY A 30 0.74 4.59 14.00
CA GLY A 30 2.06 3.95 14.08
C GLY A 30 2.84 4.05 12.79
N GLY A 31 2.19 3.85 11.64
CA GLY A 31 2.81 4.01 10.32
C GLY A 31 3.28 5.45 10.06
N VAL A 32 2.50 6.45 10.48
CA VAL A 32 2.90 7.86 10.40
C VAL A 32 4.17 8.13 11.21
N GLU A 33 4.21 7.66 12.45
CA GLU A 33 5.37 7.86 13.32
C GLU A 33 6.60 7.10 12.79
N ALA A 34 6.44 5.89 12.26
CA ALA A 34 7.54 5.14 11.65
C ALA A 34 8.18 5.92 10.46
N ILE A 35 7.36 6.52 9.60
CA ILE A 35 7.86 7.35 8.49
C ILE A 35 8.58 8.60 9.02
N LYS A 36 8.03 9.28 10.03
CA LYS A 36 8.68 10.44 10.65
C LYS A 36 10.02 10.07 11.29
N MET A 37 10.12 8.92 11.95
CA MET A 37 11.38 8.42 12.52
C MET A 37 12.41 8.16 11.42
N ALA A 38 12.03 7.47 10.35
CA ALA A 38 12.94 7.24 9.23
C ALA A 38 13.44 8.54 8.57
N ILE A 39 12.59 9.55 8.47
CA ILE A 39 12.99 10.88 7.97
C ILE A 39 13.95 11.56 8.95
N ALA A 40 13.71 11.47 10.26
CA ALA A 40 14.58 12.04 11.28
C ALA A 40 15.98 11.38 11.26
N ASP A 41 16.06 10.06 11.10
CA ASP A 41 17.31 9.31 10.98
C ASP A 41 18.15 9.77 9.76
N LEU A 42 17.50 10.25 8.71
CA LEU A 42 18.13 10.86 7.53
C LEU A 42 18.44 12.36 7.69
N GLY A 43 18.24 12.93 8.88
CA GLY A 43 18.46 14.36 9.14
C GLY A 43 17.36 15.28 8.62
N GLY A 44 16.17 14.75 8.32
CA GLY A 44 14.99 15.53 7.93
C GLY A 44 15.00 16.07 6.50
N ALA A 45 16.03 15.78 5.71
CA ALA A 45 16.20 16.32 4.36
C ALA A 45 16.89 15.31 3.43
N VAL A 46 16.61 15.41 2.13
CA VAL A 46 17.26 14.64 1.06
C VAL A 46 17.77 15.62 0.02
N ASN A 47 19.05 15.55 -0.29
CA ASN A 47 19.72 16.47 -1.24
C ASN A 47 19.44 17.97 -0.94
N GLY A 48 19.42 18.34 0.33
CA GLY A 48 19.16 19.71 0.78
C GLY A 48 17.69 20.13 0.80
N LYS A 49 16.78 19.28 0.35
CA LYS A 49 15.33 19.53 0.40
C LYS A 49 14.70 18.89 1.64
N LYS A 50 13.95 19.67 2.42
CA LYS A 50 13.21 19.19 3.58
C LYS A 50 12.20 18.12 3.15
N VAL A 51 12.00 17.09 3.97
CA VAL A 51 10.96 16.08 3.78
C VAL A 51 9.79 16.36 4.73
N GLU A 52 8.59 16.41 4.20
CA GLU A 52 7.34 16.58 4.95
C GLU A 52 6.43 15.38 4.76
N VAL A 53 5.68 15.02 5.82
CA VAL A 53 4.71 13.92 5.81
C VAL A 53 3.31 14.48 5.85
N LEU A 54 2.49 14.09 4.87
CA LEU A 54 1.04 14.24 4.89
C LEU A 54 0.42 12.91 5.34
N PHE A 55 -0.63 12.95 6.14
CA PHE A 55 -1.34 11.74 6.54
C PHE A 55 -2.86 11.93 6.55
N ALA A 56 -3.59 10.87 6.23
CA ALA A 56 -5.05 10.88 6.21
C ALA A 56 -5.62 9.50 6.49
N ASP A 57 -6.80 9.51 7.11
CA ASP A 57 -7.62 8.33 7.36
C ASP A 57 -8.53 8.04 6.15
N HIS A 58 -8.40 6.86 5.56
CA HIS A 58 -9.34 6.41 4.53
C HIS A 58 -10.51 5.58 5.08
N GLN A 59 -10.57 5.37 6.41
CA GLN A 59 -11.67 4.65 7.06
C GLN A 59 -11.94 3.27 6.44
N ASN A 60 -10.90 2.61 5.96
CA ASN A 60 -10.96 1.33 5.24
C ASN A 60 -11.86 1.36 3.97
N LYS A 61 -11.99 2.52 3.30
CA LYS A 61 -12.82 2.73 2.11
C LYS A 61 -11.96 3.10 0.91
N ALA A 62 -12.11 2.35 -0.19
CA ALA A 62 -11.31 2.52 -1.40
C ALA A 62 -11.57 3.84 -2.14
N ASP A 63 -12.81 4.30 -2.14
CA ASP A 63 -13.22 5.58 -2.73
C ASP A 63 -12.62 6.78 -1.99
N ILE A 64 -12.60 6.76 -0.66
CA ILE A 64 -11.97 7.79 0.17
C ILE A 64 -10.45 7.80 -0.07
N ALA A 65 -9.82 6.62 -0.09
CA ALA A 65 -8.39 6.50 -0.36
C ALA A 65 -8.01 7.09 -1.73
N ALA A 66 -8.73 6.72 -2.78
CA ALA A 66 -8.51 7.23 -4.13
C ALA A 66 -8.75 8.74 -4.26
N ALA A 67 -9.84 9.24 -3.67
CA ALA A 67 -10.16 10.67 -3.68
C ALA A 67 -9.07 11.49 -2.98
N LYS A 68 -8.62 11.06 -1.80
CA LYS A 68 -7.56 11.73 -1.03
C LYS A 68 -6.22 11.69 -1.76
N ALA A 69 -5.85 10.56 -2.35
CA ALA A 69 -4.64 10.46 -3.16
C ALA A 69 -4.67 11.45 -4.34
N ARG A 70 -5.78 11.51 -5.06
CA ARG A 70 -5.96 12.43 -6.19
C ARG A 70 -5.89 13.89 -5.74
N GLU A 71 -6.58 14.25 -4.67
CA GLU A 71 -6.52 15.59 -4.07
C GLU A 71 -5.07 16.01 -3.78
N TRP A 72 -4.30 15.15 -3.11
CA TRP A 72 -2.94 15.49 -2.73
C TRP A 72 -1.99 15.62 -3.91
N PHE A 73 -2.11 14.76 -4.91
CA PHE A 73 -1.31 14.90 -6.13
C PHE A 73 -1.66 16.17 -6.90
N ASP A 74 -2.93 16.55 -6.96
CA ASP A 74 -3.39 17.69 -7.76
C ASP A 74 -3.22 19.04 -7.05
N THR A 75 -3.35 19.09 -5.72
CA THR A 75 -3.45 20.36 -4.99
C THR A 75 -2.35 20.56 -3.95
N GLN A 76 -1.76 19.50 -3.43
CA GLN A 76 -0.76 19.58 -2.34
C GLN A 76 0.69 19.36 -2.82
N GLY A 77 0.90 19.07 -4.08
CA GLY A 77 2.22 18.79 -4.63
C GLY A 77 2.86 17.53 -4.03
N LEU A 78 2.06 16.49 -3.80
CA LEU A 78 2.55 15.21 -3.28
C LEU A 78 3.54 14.58 -4.27
N ASP A 79 4.67 14.09 -3.77
CA ASP A 79 5.70 13.45 -4.58
C ASP A 79 5.60 11.92 -4.58
N MET A 80 5.21 11.31 -3.45
CA MET A 80 5.14 9.87 -3.29
C MET A 80 4.06 9.48 -2.29
N LEU A 81 3.37 8.36 -2.56
CA LEU A 81 2.50 7.66 -1.59
C LEU A 81 3.23 6.50 -0.93
N VAL A 82 2.94 6.27 0.34
CA VAL A 82 3.32 5.08 1.11
C VAL A 82 2.09 4.59 1.86
N GLY A 83 1.96 3.29 2.09
CA GLY A 83 0.87 2.72 2.88
C GLY A 83 0.13 1.59 2.16
N GLY A 84 -1.18 1.49 2.39
CA GLY A 84 -2.01 0.48 1.73
C GLY A 84 -2.01 -0.86 2.46
N THR A 85 -2.58 -0.90 3.67
CA THR A 85 -2.77 -2.15 4.42
C THR A 85 -3.91 -2.99 3.85
N ASN A 86 -5.02 -2.37 3.47
CA ASN A 86 -6.14 -3.03 2.80
C ASN A 86 -5.87 -3.14 1.28
N SER A 87 -6.03 -4.32 0.70
CA SER A 87 -5.77 -4.55 -0.73
C SER A 87 -6.69 -3.75 -1.65
N GLY A 88 -7.96 -3.54 -1.29
CA GLY A 88 -8.89 -2.72 -2.06
C GLY A 88 -8.48 -1.25 -2.11
N THR A 89 -8.10 -0.67 -0.97
CA THR A 89 -7.60 0.71 -0.89
C THR A 89 -6.26 0.86 -1.61
N ALA A 90 -5.36 -0.13 -1.47
CA ALA A 90 -4.06 -0.13 -2.15
C ALA A 90 -4.20 -0.15 -3.67
N LEU A 91 -5.05 -1.02 -4.21
CA LEU A 91 -5.33 -1.10 -5.66
C LEU A 91 -5.93 0.22 -6.19
N ALA A 92 -6.85 0.83 -5.43
CA ALA A 92 -7.44 2.12 -5.81
C ALA A 92 -6.39 3.25 -5.82
N MET A 93 -5.52 3.31 -4.81
CA MET A 93 -4.43 4.29 -4.75
C MET A 93 -3.35 4.04 -5.82
N ALA A 94 -3.01 2.77 -6.11
CA ALA A 94 -2.07 2.40 -7.16
C ALA A 94 -2.54 2.90 -8.55
N LYS A 95 -3.83 2.79 -8.83
CA LYS A 95 -4.44 3.32 -10.05
C LYS A 95 -4.29 4.84 -10.14
N VAL A 96 -4.58 5.55 -9.07
CA VAL A 96 -4.40 7.03 -9.01
C VAL A 96 -2.93 7.41 -9.18
N ALA A 97 -2.01 6.74 -8.49
CA ALA A 97 -0.58 6.97 -8.61
C ALA A 97 -0.09 6.77 -10.05
N ALA A 98 -0.58 5.75 -10.74
CA ALA A 98 -0.28 5.51 -12.15
C ALA A 98 -0.83 6.61 -13.07
N GLU A 99 -2.07 7.05 -12.87
CA GLU A 99 -2.68 8.19 -13.59
C GLU A 99 -1.83 9.46 -13.44
N LYS A 100 -1.30 9.70 -12.24
CA LYS A 100 -0.48 10.88 -11.90
C LYS A 100 1.02 10.68 -12.19
N LYS A 101 1.43 9.50 -12.60
CA LYS A 101 2.85 9.11 -12.84
C LYS A 101 3.73 9.38 -11.60
N LYS A 102 3.23 9.04 -10.43
CA LYS A 102 3.88 9.24 -9.13
C LYS A 102 4.10 7.89 -8.44
N PRO A 103 5.22 7.71 -7.72
CA PRO A 103 5.50 6.45 -7.04
C PRO A 103 4.54 6.18 -5.87
N PHE A 104 4.18 4.93 -5.72
CA PHE A 104 3.44 4.40 -4.59
C PHE A 104 4.12 3.14 -4.05
N ILE A 105 4.49 3.15 -2.77
CA ILE A 105 5.06 2.00 -2.06
C ILE A 105 3.97 1.38 -1.20
N VAL A 106 3.56 0.16 -1.54
CA VAL A 106 2.57 -0.62 -0.80
C VAL A 106 3.28 -1.45 0.27
N VAL A 107 2.97 -1.21 1.53
CA VAL A 107 3.71 -1.80 2.67
C VAL A 107 2.94 -2.88 3.43
N GLY A 108 1.67 -3.14 3.13
CA GLY A 108 0.86 -4.09 3.91
C GLY A 108 -0.15 -4.91 3.11
N ALA A 109 -0.73 -4.35 2.05
CA ALA A 109 -1.70 -5.06 1.22
C ALA A 109 -1.04 -6.25 0.50
N ALA A 110 -1.71 -7.41 0.50
CA ALA A 110 -1.10 -8.64 0.02
C ALA A 110 -1.67 -9.17 -1.30
N SER A 111 -2.70 -8.54 -1.89
CA SER A 111 -3.29 -9.06 -3.12
C SER A 111 -2.26 -9.22 -4.24
N SER A 112 -2.18 -10.42 -4.81
CA SER A 112 -1.33 -10.75 -5.97
C SER A 112 -1.64 -9.88 -7.20
N ALA A 113 -2.84 -9.29 -7.29
CA ALA A 113 -3.22 -8.37 -8.36
C ALA A 113 -2.29 -7.15 -8.47
N LEU A 114 -1.66 -6.71 -7.36
CA LEU A 114 -0.73 -5.56 -7.35
C LEU A 114 0.51 -5.79 -8.23
N THR A 115 0.90 -7.04 -8.44
CA THR A 115 2.07 -7.44 -9.23
C THR A 115 1.72 -8.22 -10.50
N ASN A 116 0.45 -8.54 -10.69
CA ASN A 116 -0.07 -9.27 -11.85
C ASN A 116 -0.95 -8.36 -12.73
N ASP A 117 -2.24 -8.62 -12.79
CA ASP A 117 -3.20 -8.00 -13.72
C ASP A 117 -3.42 -6.50 -13.49
N GLN A 118 -3.17 -6.00 -12.28
CA GLN A 118 -3.26 -4.58 -11.95
C GLN A 118 -1.89 -3.94 -11.65
N CYS A 119 -0.82 -4.58 -12.10
CA CYS A 119 0.53 -4.05 -11.98
C CYS A 119 0.68 -2.72 -12.73
N THR A 120 1.37 -1.76 -12.11
CA THR A 120 1.70 -0.49 -12.74
C THR A 120 3.19 -0.18 -12.60
N PRO A 121 3.81 0.58 -13.52
CA PRO A 121 5.22 0.95 -13.43
C PRO A 121 5.52 1.94 -12.28
N TYR A 122 4.50 2.41 -11.58
CA TYR A 122 4.61 3.38 -10.49
C TYR A 122 4.37 2.77 -9.11
N THR A 123 4.05 1.47 -9.04
CA THR A 123 3.75 0.78 -7.78
C THR A 123 4.87 -0.18 -7.43
N VAL A 124 5.39 -0.07 -6.21
CA VAL A 124 6.29 -1.05 -5.60
C VAL A 124 5.51 -1.80 -4.53
N HIS A 125 5.33 -3.10 -4.72
CA HIS A 125 4.72 -3.98 -3.73
C HIS A 125 5.81 -4.47 -2.78
N TYR A 126 5.93 -3.80 -1.63
CA TYR A 126 6.95 -4.06 -0.63
C TYR A 126 6.37 -4.83 0.57
N ALA A 127 5.73 -5.94 0.26
CA ALA A 127 5.11 -6.82 1.24
C ALA A 127 5.07 -8.26 0.68
N TYR A 128 4.61 -9.22 1.50
CA TYR A 128 4.24 -10.55 1.05
C TYR A 128 3.00 -10.48 0.12
N ASP A 129 2.74 -11.56 -0.62
CA ASP A 129 1.56 -11.67 -1.47
C ASP A 129 0.70 -12.90 -1.17
N THR A 130 -0.51 -12.92 -1.73
CA THR A 130 -1.47 -14.00 -1.56
C THR A 130 -1.00 -15.31 -2.19
N VAL A 131 -0.19 -15.27 -3.25
CA VAL A 131 0.41 -16.48 -3.87
C VAL A 131 1.40 -17.14 -2.91
N ALA A 132 2.28 -16.34 -2.27
CA ALA A 132 3.24 -16.85 -1.30
C ALA A 132 2.53 -17.48 -0.09
N LEU A 133 1.48 -16.83 0.44
CA LEU A 133 0.67 -17.35 1.53
C LEU A 133 -0.04 -18.65 1.16
N ALA A 134 -0.71 -18.66 0.00
CA ALA A 134 -1.44 -19.81 -0.52
C ALA A 134 -0.54 -21.02 -0.73
N LYS A 135 0.56 -20.84 -1.48
CA LYS A 135 1.50 -21.94 -1.79
C LYS A 135 2.25 -22.43 -0.55
N GLY A 136 2.66 -21.54 0.34
CA GLY A 136 3.37 -21.91 1.56
C GLY A 136 2.50 -22.77 2.45
N THR A 137 1.36 -22.26 2.88
CA THR A 137 0.43 -22.96 3.79
C THR A 137 -0.27 -24.13 3.10
N GLY A 138 -0.80 -23.94 1.88
CA GLY A 138 -1.51 -24.97 1.14
C GLY A 138 -0.65 -26.19 0.89
N ASN A 139 0.57 -26.03 0.38
CA ASN A 139 1.49 -27.13 0.15
C ASN A 139 1.87 -27.87 1.43
N ALA A 140 2.05 -27.16 2.54
CA ALA A 140 2.38 -27.78 3.82
C ALA A 140 1.22 -28.67 4.32
N VAL A 141 -0.02 -28.18 4.26
CA VAL A 141 -1.20 -28.93 4.68
C VAL A 141 -1.45 -30.15 3.77
N VAL A 142 -1.32 -30.01 2.45
CA VAL A 142 -1.47 -31.13 1.52
C VAL A 142 -0.40 -32.21 1.78
N LYS A 143 0.85 -31.82 1.97
CA LYS A 143 1.94 -32.76 2.33
C LYS A 143 1.69 -33.47 3.67
N ALA A 144 1.02 -32.81 4.61
CA ALA A 144 0.61 -33.41 5.87
C ALA A 144 -0.65 -34.31 5.76
N GLY A 145 -1.21 -34.50 4.57
CA GLY A 145 -2.33 -35.40 4.30
C GLY A 145 -3.71 -34.70 4.23
N GLY A 146 -3.78 -33.39 4.24
CA GLY A 146 -5.04 -32.65 4.06
C GLY A 146 -5.62 -32.84 2.66
N LYS A 147 -6.86 -33.33 2.56
CA LYS A 147 -7.52 -33.68 1.28
C LYS A 147 -8.84 -32.93 1.06
N SER A 148 -9.39 -32.32 2.09
CA SER A 148 -10.65 -31.60 2.04
C SER A 148 -10.47 -30.20 2.59
N TRP A 149 -11.02 -29.21 1.90
CA TRP A 149 -10.84 -27.79 2.22
C TRP A 149 -12.19 -27.10 2.33
N TYR A 150 -12.28 -26.18 3.27
CA TYR A 150 -13.36 -25.24 3.38
C TYR A 150 -12.79 -23.82 3.48
N PHE A 151 -13.33 -22.89 2.72
CA PHE A 151 -12.88 -21.50 2.73
C PHE A 151 -13.84 -20.63 3.55
N LEU A 152 -13.32 -19.99 4.59
CA LEU A 152 -13.95 -18.86 5.23
C LEU A 152 -13.21 -17.61 4.74
N THR A 153 -13.77 -16.93 3.77
CA THR A 153 -13.11 -15.88 3.00
C THR A 153 -13.51 -14.49 3.48
N ALA A 154 -12.54 -13.62 3.71
CA ALA A 154 -12.82 -12.24 4.01
C ALA A 154 -13.46 -11.54 2.78
N ASP A 155 -14.55 -10.80 3.01
CA ASP A 155 -15.35 -10.19 1.94
C ASP A 155 -14.73 -8.87 1.43
N TYR A 156 -13.52 -8.95 0.86
CA TYR A 156 -12.84 -7.85 0.16
C TYR A 156 -11.70 -8.38 -0.72
N ALA A 157 -10.99 -7.50 -1.45
CA ALA A 157 -10.01 -7.87 -2.47
C ALA A 157 -8.92 -8.85 -2.01
N PHE A 158 -8.45 -8.75 -0.76
CA PHE A 158 -7.48 -9.69 -0.20
C PHE A 158 -8.04 -11.11 -0.09
N GLY A 159 -9.24 -11.25 0.49
CA GLY A 159 -9.85 -12.56 0.69
C GLY A 159 -10.13 -13.27 -0.64
N ALA A 160 -10.67 -12.54 -1.61
CA ALA A 160 -10.90 -13.07 -2.95
C ALA A 160 -9.59 -13.52 -3.62
N ALA A 161 -8.54 -12.71 -3.55
CA ALA A 161 -7.22 -13.07 -4.09
C ALA A 161 -6.65 -14.32 -3.40
N LEU A 162 -6.65 -14.37 -2.06
CA LEU A 162 -6.12 -15.51 -1.31
C LEU A 162 -6.88 -16.80 -1.60
N GLN A 163 -8.20 -16.75 -1.70
CA GLN A 163 -9.01 -17.91 -2.07
C GLN A 163 -8.66 -18.39 -3.47
N ASN A 164 -8.61 -17.50 -4.46
CA ASN A 164 -8.28 -17.84 -5.83
C ASN A 164 -6.86 -18.42 -5.95
N ASP A 165 -5.88 -17.86 -5.25
CA ASP A 165 -4.50 -18.33 -5.29
C ASP A 165 -4.32 -19.67 -4.56
N THR A 166 -5.27 -20.07 -3.70
CA THR A 166 -5.25 -21.34 -2.94
C THR A 166 -6.00 -22.46 -3.67
N SER A 167 -6.99 -22.14 -4.51
CA SER A 167 -7.84 -23.09 -5.21
C SER A 167 -7.16 -23.66 -6.46
#